data_8479bee2e2f4011f8fb1619ad1468b45
#
_entry.id   8479bee2e2f4011f8fb1619ad1468b45
#
_cell.length_a   1.000
_cell.length_b   1.000
_cell.length_c   1.000
_cell.angle_alpha   90.00
_cell.angle_beta   90.00
_cell.angle_gamma   90.00
#
_symmetry.space_group_name_H-M   'P 1'
#
loop_
_entity.id
_entity.type
_entity.pdbx_description
1 polymer ?
#
loop_
_entity_poly.entity_id
_entity_poly.type
_entity_poly.pdbx_seq_one_letter_code
_entity_poly.pdbx_strand_id
1 'polypeptide(L)'
;MKTIVSFGACGERVASFFRGKKSYNVKCVSDKPINDDTIRFPTVSWEQWITDIENRFPNDLMEKLGAIDREVAVILRGGSDISIGACMFLDKIKDHDIDIIFLKTEANKKQDFLFQLLQEKTRHGSYSNMFIFDSAKIQKQISGLTLKNLHDKVNSQVATSYQQYDWCRHSAPSVSFVSETKEYARICSLTVINKENALSMSELEQPLEADIRYL
;
A
#
# COMPACT_ATOMS: atom_id res chain seq x y z
N MET A 1 -13.97 1.37 11.41
CA MET A 1 -13.01 2.38 10.93
C MET A 1 -11.73 1.63 10.58
N LYS A 2 -10.99 2.06 9.58
CA LYS A 2 -9.73 1.43 9.16
C LYS A 2 -8.55 2.36 9.41
N THR A 3 -7.46 1.86 9.95
CA THR A 3 -6.24 2.66 10.12
C THR A 3 -5.38 2.59 8.85
N ILE A 4 -4.99 3.74 8.32
CA ILE A 4 -4.01 3.86 7.24
C ILE A 4 -2.67 4.25 7.87
N VAL A 5 -1.67 3.39 7.77
CA VAL A 5 -0.32 3.69 8.23
C VAL A 5 0.60 3.84 7.02
N SER A 6 1.26 4.96 6.87
CA SER A 6 2.18 5.20 5.76
C SER A 6 3.62 5.31 6.23
N PHE A 7 4.56 4.74 5.46
CA PHE A 7 5.98 4.85 5.73
C PHE A 7 6.70 5.63 4.64
N GLY A 8 7.42 6.68 5.06
CA GLY A 8 8.21 7.56 4.21
C GLY A 8 7.38 8.61 3.46
N ALA A 9 8.06 9.63 2.95
CA ALA A 9 7.45 10.80 2.31
C ALA A 9 6.52 10.46 1.14
N CYS A 10 6.82 9.41 0.36
CA CYS A 10 5.95 8.98 -0.74
C CYS A 10 4.63 8.38 -0.21
N GLY A 11 4.72 7.50 0.80
CA GLY A 11 3.56 6.94 1.47
C GLY A 11 2.69 8.03 2.12
N GLU A 12 3.31 9.01 2.76
CA GLU A 12 2.63 10.15 3.39
C GLU A 12 1.80 10.96 2.37
N ARG A 13 2.34 11.19 1.16
CA ARG A 13 1.59 11.87 0.09
C ARG A 13 0.37 11.07 -0.38
N VAL A 14 0.47 9.75 -0.48
CA VAL A 14 -0.70 8.91 -0.79
C VAL A 14 -1.69 8.93 0.38
N ALA A 15 -1.21 8.81 1.61
CA ALA A 15 -2.02 8.81 2.82
C ALA A 15 -2.81 10.13 3.00
N SER A 16 -2.30 11.26 2.50
CA SER A 16 -2.99 12.56 2.58
C SER A 16 -4.38 12.54 1.92
N PHE A 17 -4.60 11.70 0.91
CA PHE A 17 -5.91 11.57 0.24
C PHE A 17 -6.95 10.78 1.06
N PHE A 18 -6.56 10.18 2.17
CA PHE A 18 -7.45 9.53 3.13
C PHE A 18 -7.82 10.45 4.30
N ARG A 19 -7.03 11.51 4.54
CA ARG A 19 -7.26 12.45 5.65
C ARG A 19 -8.63 13.13 5.51
N GLY A 20 -9.25 13.40 6.66
CA GLY A 20 -10.58 14.04 6.72
C GLY A 20 -11.75 13.14 6.30
N LYS A 21 -11.53 11.92 5.86
CA LYS A 21 -12.59 10.96 5.56
C LYS A 21 -12.93 10.16 6.81
N LYS A 22 -14.20 10.15 7.20
CA LYS A 22 -14.69 9.53 8.46
C LYS A 22 -14.37 8.03 8.60
N SER A 23 -14.17 7.33 7.48
CA SER A 23 -13.89 5.89 7.46
C SER A 23 -12.44 5.56 7.78
N TYR A 24 -11.52 6.53 7.80
CA TYR A 24 -10.09 6.29 7.92
C TYR A 24 -9.46 7.07 9.07
N ASN A 25 -8.61 6.38 9.84
CA ASN A 25 -7.69 6.95 10.80
C ASN A 25 -6.28 6.94 10.19
N VAL A 26 -5.74 8.11 9.87
CA VAL A 26 -4.48 8.22 9.12
C VAL A 26 -3.31 8.50 10.06
N LYS A 27 -2.29 7.66 10.00
CA LYS A 27 -1.03 7.75 10.75
C LYS A 27 0.14 7.77 9.76
N CYS A 28 0.99 8.77 9.86
CA CYS A 28 2.14 8.90 8.98
C CYS A 28 3.44 8.76 9.78
N VAL A 29 4.36 7.96 9.25
CA VAL A 29 5.69 7.69 9.82
C VAL A 29 6.73 7.98 8.74
N SER A 30 7.69 8.86 9.00
CA SER A 30 8.68 9.23 7.98
C SER A 30 10.02 9.62 8.58
N ASP A 31 11.09 9.23 7.90
CA ASP A 31 12.43 9.75 8.13
C ASP A 31 12.59 11.21 7.64
N LYS A 32 11.71 11.62 6.72
CA LYS A 32 11.64 12.98 6.15
C LYS A 32 10.19 13.47 6.18
N PRO A 33 9.67 13.86 7.36
CA PRO A 33 8.29 14.31 7.50
C PRO A 33 7.92 15.45 6.56
N ILE A 34 6.74 15.38 5.98
CA ILE A 34 6.17 16.45 5.15
C ILE A 34 5.22 17.32 5.99
N ASN A 35 4.53 16.72 6.96
CA ASN A 35 3.59 17.39 7.85
C ASN A 35 4.04 17.31 9.29
N ASP A 36 3.62 18.27 10.11
CA ASP A 36 4.01 18.38 11.53
C ASP A 36 3.48 17.23 12.40
N ASP A 37 2.36 16.63 12.02
CA ASP A 37 1.75 15.48 12.71
C ASP A 37 2.35 14.13 12.31
N THR A 38 3.36 14.12 11.43
CA THR A 38 4.06 12.92 11.00
C THR A 38 5.06 12.47 12.06
N ILE A 39 4.95 11.21 12.48
CA ILE A 39 5.86 10.60 13.44
C ILE A 39 7.24 10.43 12.80
N ARG A 40 8.26 10.98 13.45
CA ARG A 40 9.64 10.82 12.98
C ARG A 40 10.13 9.39 13.17
N PHE A 41 10.74 8.88 12.11
CA PHE A 41 11.38 7.57 12.08
C PHE A 41 12.89 7.73 11.85
N PRO A 42 13.75 6.83 12.34
CA PRO A 42 15.19 6.95 12.13
C PRO A 42 15.57 6.96 10.65
N THR A 43 16.48 7.84 10.27
CA THR A 43 17.11 7.81 8.95
C THR A 43 18.25 6.78 9.00
N VAL A 44 17.97 5.60 8.46
CA VAL A 44 18.88 4.45 8.49
C VAL A 44 18.99 3.89 7.07
N SER A 45 20.19 3.55 6.63
CA SER A 45 20.36 2.94 5.32
C SER A 45 19.80 1.52 5.29
N TRP A 46 19.53 1.03 4.09
CA TRP A 46 19.07 -0.33 3.85
C TRP A 46 19.98 -1.39 4.48
N GLU A 47 21.29 -1.25 4.28
CA GLU A 47 22.29 -2.15 4.81
C GLU A 47 22.29 -2.19 6.34
N GLN A 48 22.11 -1.02 6.96
CA GLN A 48 22.01 -0.89 8.41
C GLN A 48 20.70 -1.51 8.95
N TRP A 49 19.59 -1.40 8.20
CA TRP A 49 18.35 -2.07 8.57
C TRP A 49 18.50 -3.59 8.55
N ILE A 50 19.10 -4.17 7.50
CA ILE A 50 19.25 -5.62 7.38
C ILE A 50 20.16 -6.20 8.47
N THR A 51 21.19 -5.47 8.86
CA THR A 51 22.18 -5.98 9.84
C THR A 51 21.74 -5.85 11.29
N ASP A 52 20.85 -4.91 11.62
CA ASP A 52 20.52 -4.60 13.02
C ASP A 52 19.12 -3.98 13.16
N ILE A 53 18.13 -4.63 12.56
CA ILE A 53 16.77 -4.10 12.50
C ILE A 53 16.13 -3.95 13.88
N GLU A 54 16.35 -4.91 14.78
CA GLU A 54 15.70 -4.95 16.10
C GLU A 54 16.14 -3.79 16.97
N ASN A 55 17.45 -3.47 16.99
CA ASN A 55 17.97 -2.38 17.80
C ASN A 55 17.72 -0.99 17.21
N ARG A 56 17.38 -0.92 15.91
CA ARG A 56 17.14 0.36 15.23
C ARG A 56 15.66 0.72 15.16
N PHE A 57 14.79 -0.23 15.39
CA PHE A 57 13.36 0.03 15.40
C PHE A 57 12.98 0.83 16.66
N PRO A 58 12.28 1.98 16.53
CA PRO A 58 11.92 2.80 17.68
C PRO A 58 10.97 2.06 18.61
N ASN A 59 11.39 1.84 19.85
CA ASN A 59 10.58 1.13 20.86
C ASN A 59 9.28 1.85 21.19
N ASP A 60 9.26 3.17 21.07
CA ASP A 60 8.12 4.04 21.36
C ASP A 60 7.20 4.28 20.17
N LEU A 61 7.48 3.67 19.01
CA LEU A 61 6.69 3.88 17.79
C LEU A 61 5.22 3.48 18.00
N MET A 62 4.97 2.35 18.63
CA MET A 62 3.60 1.87 18.86
C MET A 62 2.83 2.81 19.80
N GLU A 63 3.48 3.33 20.81
CA GLU A 63 2.90 4.33 21.72
C GLU A 63 2.56 5.63 20.98
N LYS A 64 3.48 6.12 20.16
CA LYS A 64 3.30 7.34 19.34
C LYS A 64 2.18 7.18 18.29
N LEU A 65 2.05 5.99 17.72
CA LEU A 65 0.94 5.69 16.80
C LEU A 65 -0.40 5.66 17.54
N GLY A 66 -0.41 5.29 18.82
CA GLY A 66 -1.63 5.16 19.61
C GLY A 66 -2.53 4.02 19.11
N ALA A 67 -3.83 4.18 19.27
CA ALA A 67 -4.79 3.14 18.88
C ALA A 67 -4.76 2.87 17.37
N ILE A 68 -4.69 1.59 17.02
CA ILE A 68 -4.76 1.07 15.66
C ILE A 68 -6.01 0.20 15.57
N ASP A 69 -6.84 0.45 14.55
CA ASP A 69 -8.04 -0.34 14.31
C ASP A 69 -7.68 -1.78 13.91
N ARG A 70 -8.62 -2.71 14.04
CA ARG A 70 -8.40 -4.12 13.63
C ARG A 70 -8.03 -4.24 12.16
N GLU A 71 -8.67 -3.45 11.30
CA GLU A 71 -8.33 -3.38 9.88
C GLU A 71 -7.29 -2.29 9.64
N VAL A 72 -6.18 -2.65 9.02
CA VAL A 72 -5.05 -1.76 8.77
C VAL A 72 -4.64 -1.83 7.30
N ALA A 73 -4.43 -0.68 6.68
CA ALA A 73 -3.73 -0.63 5.40
C ALA A 73 -2.37 0.06 5.57
N VAL A 74 -1.30 -0.61 5.15
CA VAL A 74 0.07 -0.12 5.29
C VAL A 74 0.62 0.27 3.92
N ILE A 75 1.00 1.53 3.76
CA ILE A 75 1.52 2.08 2.50
C ILE A 75 3.04 2.06 2.52
N LEU A 76 3.64 1.30 1.60
CA LEU A 76 5.07 1.11 1.46
C LEU A 76 5.54 1.43 0.05
N ARG A 77 6.69 2.09 -0.07
CA ARG A 77 7.34 2.31 -1.36
C ARG A 77 8.48 1.33 -1.57
N GLY A 78 8.48 0.62 -2.69
CA GLY A 78 9.61 -0.20 -3.11
C GLY A 78 10.89 0.63 -3.25
N GLY A 79 12.02 0.08 -2.79
CA GLY A 79 13.33 0.73 -2.87
C GLY A 79 13.57 1.85 -1.86
N SER A 80 12.64 2.13 -0.95
CA SER A 80 12.83 3.07 0.14
C SER A 80 13.47 2.39 1.36
N ASP A 81 14.49 2.99 1.94
CA ASP A 81 15.18 2.41 3.08
C ASP A 81 14.25 2.24 4.31
N ILE A 82 13.36 3.20 4.55
CA ILE A 82 12.38 3.12 5.64
C ILE A 82 11.41 1.94 5.52
N SER A 83 11.15 1.46 4.30
CA SER A 83 10.20 0.36 4.07
C SER A 83 10.67 -0.98 4.64
N ILE A 84 11.99 -1.18 4.85
CA ILE A 84 12.50 -2.33 5.58
C ILE A 84 12.18 -2.20 7.07
N GLY A 85 12.39 -1.03 7.66
CA GLY A 85 12.00 -0.79 9.06
C GLY A 85 10.51 -1.00 9.29
N ALA A 86 9.66 -0.72 8.29
CA ALA A 86 8.24 -0.99 8.34
C ALA A 86 7.89 -2.48 8.46
N CYS A 87 8.76 -3.40 8.05
CA CYS A 87 8.54 -4.84 8.24
C CYS A 87 8.46 -5.21 9.73
N MET A 88 9.25 -4.55 10.60
CA MET A 88 9.16 -4.73 12.05
C MET A 88 7.83 -4.22 12.61
N PHE A 89 7.31 -3.12 12.08
CA PHE A 89 5.98 -2.64 12.45
C PHE A 89 4.91 -3.68 12.06
N LEU A 90 4.97 -4.24 10.85
CA LEU A 90 4.05 -5.26 10.39
C LEU A 90 4.07 -6.51 11.29
N ASP A 91 5.24 -6.93 11.76
CA ASP A 91 5.36 -8.06 12.69
C ASP A 91 4.75 -7.76 14.08
N LYS A 92 4.76 -6.49 14.51
CA LYS A 92 4.11 -6.07 15.76
C LYS A 92 2.59 -6.01 15.69
N ILE A 93 2.03 -5.83 14.51
CA ILE A 93 0.57 -5.78 14.27
C ILE A 93 0.02 -7.04 13.60
N LYS A 94 0.73 -8.15 13.66
CA LYS A 94 0.40 -9.41 12.95
C LYS A 94 -1.00 -9.97 13.26
N ASP A 95 -1.59 -9.59 14.39
CA ASP A 95 -2.94 -10.03 14.79
C ASP A 95 -4.06 -9.15 14.20
N HIS A 96 -3.71 -8.19 13.34
CA HIS A 96 -4.63 -7.32 12.62
C HIS A 96 -4.91 -7.84 11.21
N ASP A 97 -6.02 -7.39 10.63
CA ASP A 97 -6.35 -7.63 9.22
C ASP A 97 -5.58 -6.62 8.35
N ILE A 98 -4.42 -7.04 7.83
CA ILE A 98 -3.45 -6.15 7.18
C ILE A 98 -3.59 -6.20 5.67
N ASP A 99 -3.86 -5.04 5.06
CA ASP A 99 -3.70 -4.80 3.64
C ASP A 99 -2.36 -4.06 3.38
N ILE A 100 -1.56 -4.54 2.43
CA ILE A 100 -0.34 -3.86 2.00
C ILE A 100 -0.62 -3.08 0.72
N ILE A 101 -0.36 -1.78 0.73
CA ILE A 101 -0.37 -0.93 -0.47
C ILE A 101 1.08 -0.71 -0.89
N PHE A 102 1.52 -1.48 -1.89
CA PHE A 102 2.91 -1.46 -2.36
C PHE A 102 3.06 -0.56 -3.58
N LEU A 103 3.82 0.53 -3.43
CA LEU A 103 4.12 1.46 -4.51
C LEU A 103 5.39 1.01 -5.23
N LYS A 104 5.20 0.35 -6.37
CA LYS A 104 6.29 -0.09 -7.24
C LYS A 104 6.85 1.11 -8.02
N THR A 105 8.17 1.23 -8.03
CA THR A 105 8.92 2.25 -8.77
C THR A 105 9.81 1.58 -9.81
N GLU A 106 10.82 2.27 -10.31
CA GLU A 106 11.82 1.65 -11.18
C GLU A 106 12.51 0.48 -10.47
N ALA A 107 12.78 -0.58 -11.23
CA ALA A 107 13.36 -1.82 -10.72
C ALA A 107 14.73 -1.56 -10.05
N ASN A 108 14.88 -2.04 -8.83
CA ASN A 108 16.16 -2.07 -8.11
C ASN A 108 16.16 -3.20 -7.09
N LYS A 109 17.35 -3.64 -6.69
CA LYS A 109 17.53 -4.79 -5.79
C LYS A 109 16.78 -4.65 -4.46
N LYS A 110 16.69 -3.44 -3.90
CA LYS A 110 15.98 -3.19 -2.64
C LYS A 110 14.48 -3.42 -2.81
N GLN A 111 13.91 -2.93 -3.90
CA GLN A 111 12.50 -3.12 -4.23
C GLN A 111 12.18 -4.60 -4.44
N ASP A 112 13.01 -5.30 -5.21
CA ASP A 112 12.78 -6.71 -5.54
C ASP A 112 12.81 -7.57 -4.27
N PHE A 113 13.78 -7.33 -3.39
CA PHE A 113 13.86 -8.01 -2.10
C PHE A 113 12.62 -7.77 -1.24
N LEU A 114 12.25 -6.51 -1.04
CA LEU A 114 11.07 -6.15 -0.23
C LEU A 114 9.78 -6.72 -0.84
N PHE A 115 9.66 -6.64 -2.16
CA PHE A 115 8.51 -7.18 -2.88
C PHE A 115 8.36 -8.69 -2.67
N GLN A 116 9.44 -9.46 -2.84
CA GLN A 116 9.44 -10.91 -2.63
C GLN A 116 9.09 -11.26 -1.17
N LEU A 117 9.68 -10.57 -0.20
CA LEU A 117 9.39 -10.78 1.22
C LEU A 117 7.91 -10.56 1.56
N LEU A 118 7.34 -9.44 1.11
CA LEU A 118 5.94 -9.12 1.37
C LEU A 118 4.99 -10.07 0.63
N GLN A 119 5.34 -10.45 -0.61
CA GLN A 119 4.56 -11.40 -1.40
C GLN A 119 4.52 -12.78 -0.74
N GLU A 120 5.67 -13.27 -0.27
CA GLU A 120 5.75 -14.54 0.44
C GLU A 120 4.92 -14.54 1.72
N LYS A 121 5.08 -13.52 2.58
CA LYS A 121 4.29 -13.36 3.81
C LYS A 121 2.78 -13.27 3.52
N THR A 122 2.38 -12.60 2.43
CA THR A 122 0.97 -12.52 2.01
C THR A 122 0.45 -13.90 1.58
N ARG A 123 1.21 -14.65 0.78
CA ARG A 123 0.84 -16.02 0.37
C ARG A 123 0.68 -16.97 1.56
N HIS A 124 1.51 -16.82 2.57
CA HIS A 124 1.41 -17.61 3.82
C HIS A 124 0.33 -17.11 4.79
N GLY A 125 -0.43 -16.07 4.43
CA GLY A 125 -1.56 -15.58 5.22
C GLY A 125 -1.19 -14.65 6.37
N SER A 126 0.06 -14.16 6.42
CA SER A 126 0.45 -13.14 7.40
C SER A 126 -0.21 -11.78 7.14
N TYR A 127 -0.57 -11.51 5.89
CA TYR A 127 -1.32 -10.32 5.50
C TYR A 127 -2.56 -10.73 4.71
N SER A 128 -3.63 -9.94 4.82
CA SER A 128 -4.90 -10.22 4.15
C SER A 128 -4.76 -10.05 2.64
N ASN A 129 -4.21 -8.91 2.19
CA ASN A 129 -4.02 -8.62 0.78
C ASN A 129 -2.75 -7.79 0.54
N MET A 130 -2.21 -7.89 -0.69
CA MET A 130 -1.15 -7.03 -1.19
C MET A 130 -1.58 -6.38 -2.51
N PHE A 131 -1.72 -5.07 -2.50
CA PHE A 131 -2.09 -4.26 -3.67
C PHE A 131 -0.85 -3.63 -4.27
N ILE A 132 -0.57 -3.96 -5.52
CA ILE A 132 0.62 -3.50 -6.24
C ILE A 132 0.22 -2.35 -7.16
N PHE A 133 0.81 -1.19 -6.94
CA PHE A 133 0.63 0.00 -7.77
C PHE A 133 1.93 0.36 -8.48
N ASP A 134 1.99 0.10 -9.78
CA ASP A 134 3.13 0.46 -10.62
C ASP A 134 3.00 1.91 -11.09
N SER A 135 3.82 2.79 -10.52
CA SER A 135 3.78 4.22 -10.82
C SER A 135 3.99 4.53 -12.30
N ALA A 136 4.83 3.77 -12.99
CA ALA A 136 5.09 3.98 -14.42
C ALA A 136 3.88 3.58 -15.29
N LYS A 137 3.20 2.48 -14.92
CA LYS A 137 1.97 2.07 -15.61
C LYS A 137 0.85 3.08 -15.38
N ILE A 138 0.66 3.55 -14.13
CA ILE A 138 -0.34 4.56 -13.79
C ILE A 138 -0.10 5.85 -14.56
N GLN A 139 1.14 6.32 -14.65
CA GLN A 139 1.49 7.52 -15.41
C GLN A 139 1.09 7.44 -16.89
N LYS A 140 1.25 6.28 -17.51
CA LYS A 140 0.86 6.07 -18.93
C LYS A 140 -0.66 6.10 -19.14
N GLN A 141 -1.44 5.81 -18.11
CA GLN A 141 -2.90 5.75 -18.18
C GLN A 141 -3.60 7.09 -17.90
N ILE A 142 -2.90 8.02 -17.25
CA ILE A 142 -3.48 9.31 -16.88
C ILE A 142 -3.22 10.34 -18.00
N SER A 143 -4.28 10.92 -18.55
CA SER A 143 -4.19 12.01 -19.51
C SER A 143 -3.88 13.37 -18.83
N GLY A 144 -3.30 14.29 -19.57
CA GLY A 144 -3.05 15.66 -19.11
C GLY A 144 -2.05 15.77 -17.96
N LEU A 145 -1.03 14.87 -17.93
CA LEU A 145 0.06 14.95 -16.98
C LEU A 145 1.02 16.07 -17.35
N THR A 146 1.41 16.84 -16.34
CA THR A 146 2.49 17.82 -16.38
C THR A 146 3.46 17.51 -15.25
N LEU A 147 4.71 17.98 -15.34
CA LEU A 147 5.68 17.83 -14.25
C LEU A 147 5.15 18.37 -12.92
N LYS A 148 4.33 19.42 -12.95
CA LYS A 148 3.76 20.04 -11.76
C LYS A 148 2.71 19.17 -11.06
N ASN A 149 1.90 18.41 -11.80
CA ASN A 149 0.77 17.66 -11.23
C ASN A 149 0.97 16.13 -11.23
N LEU A 150 2.10 15.66 -11.77
CA LEU A 150 2.39 14.24 -11.94
C LEU A 150 2.21 13.44 -10.64
N HIS A 151 2.92 13.86 -9.59
CA HIS A 151 2.91 13.15 -8.32
C HIS A 151 1.53 13.14 -7.67
N ASP A 152 0.84 14.29 -7.69
CA ASP A 152 -0.48 14.40 -7.06
C ASP A 152 -1.52 13.54 -7.79
N LYS A 153 -1.51 13.54 -9.12
CA LYS A 153 -2.43 12.70 -9.90
C LYS A 153 -2.16 11.21 -9.71
N VAL A 154 -0.89 10.78 -9.72
CA VAL A 154 -0.53 9.37 -9.47
C VAL A 154 -0.92 8.96 -8.06
N ASN A 155 -0.58 9.75 -7.04
CA ASN A 155 -0.91 9.45 -5.65
C ASN A 155 -2.43 9.44 -5.40
N SER A 156 -3.16 10.40 -5.99
CA SER A 156 -4.62 10.43 -5.95
C SER A 156 -5.22 9.18 -6.57
N GLN A 157 -4.68 8.72 -7.71
CA GLN A 157 -5.18 7.52 -8.37
C GLN A 157 -4.97 6.27 -7.53
N VAL A 158 -3.78 6.11 -6.91
CA VAL A 158 -3.52 5.02 -5.96
C VAL A 158 -4.54 5.02 -4.83
N ALA A 159 -4.71 6.17 -4.18
CA ALA A 159 -5.65 6.31 -3.07
C ALA A 159 -7.10 6.02 -3.48
N THR A 160 -7.52 6.56 -4.63
CA THR A 160 -8.89 6.36 -5.14
C THR A 160 -9.16 4.89 -5.47
N SER A 161 -8.23 4.21 -6.15
CA SER A 161 -8.38 2.79 -6.47
C SER A 161 -8.51 1.93 -5.22
N TYR A 162 -7.67 2.18 -4.21
CA TYR A 162 -7.78 1.45 -2.95
C TYR A 162 -9.07 1.77 -2.20
N GLN A 163 -9.53 3.02 -2.18
CA GLN A 163 -10.79 3.41 -1.56
C GLN A 163 -12.00 2.74 -2.24
N GLN A 164 -11.98 2.61 -3.55
CA GLN A 164 -13.02 1.89 -4.29
C GLN A 164 -13.06 0.41 -3.90
N TYR A 165 -11.90 -0.24 -3.84
CA TYR A 165 -11.80 -1.61 -3.35
C TYR A 165 -12.35 -1.75 -1.93
N ASP A 166 -11.89 -0.90 -1.01
CA ASP A 166 -12.28 -0.93 0.40
C ASP A 166 -13.80 -0.70 0.57
N TRP A 167 -14.36 0.21 -0.22
CA TRP A 167 -15.79 0.43 -0.25
C TRP A 167 -16.55 -0.79 -0.77
N CYS A 168 -16.10 -1.41 -1.87
CA CYS A 168 -16.72 -2.62 -2.41
C CYS A 168 -16.67 -3.79 -1.41
N ARG A 169 -15.56 -3.95 -0.69
CA ARG A 169 -15.40 -4.99 0.33
C ARG A 169 -16.39 -4.87 1.48
N HIS A 170 -16.74 -3.65 1.85
CA HIS A 170 -17.65 -3.37 2.97
C HIS A 170 -19.11 -3.11 2.55
N SER A 171 -19.36 -2.98 1.27
CA SER A 171 -20.72 -2.79 0.75
C SER A 171 -21.43 -4.14 0.69
N ALA A 172 -22.70 -4.15 1.09
CA ALA A 172 -23.54 -5.32 0.89
C ALA A 172 -23.71 -5.57 -0.63
N PRO A 173 -23.39 -6.77 -1.14
CA PRO A 173 -23.57 -7.04 -2.55
C PRO A 173 -25.06 -7.00 -2.91
N SER A 174 -25.37 -6.38 -4.04
CA SER A 174 -26.76 -6.36 -4.57
C SER A 174 -27.24 -7.74 -5.01
N VAL A 175 -26.34 -8.70 -5.14
CA VAL A 175 -26.62 -10.10 -5.56
C VAL A 175 -25.85 -11.05 -4.65
N SER A 176 -26.54 -12.02 -4.06
CA SER A 176 -26.02 -12.91 -3.02
C SER A 176 -24.82 -13.78 -3.43
N PHE A 177 -24.68 -14.12 -4.70
CA PHE A 177 -23.57 -14.98 -5.17
C PHE A 177 -22.20 -14.28 -5.19
N VAL A 178 -22.17 -12.94 -5.09
CA VAL A 178 -20.90 -12.16 -5.04
C VAL A 178 -20.27 -12.17 -3.65
N SER A 179 -21.01 -12.59 -2.61
CA SER A 179 -20.53 -12.57 -1.22
C SER A 179 -19.46 -13.64 -0.91
N GLU A 180 -19.37 -14.70 -1.72
CA GLU A 180 -18.47 -15.84 -1.45
C GLU A 180 -17.01 -15.60 -1.90
N THR A 181 -16.72 -14.53 -2.65
CA THR A 181 -15.39 -14.26 -3.19
C THR A 181 -14.42 -13.62 -2.21
N LYS A 182 -14.81 -13.39 -0.96
CA LYS A 182 -14.00 -12.69 0.05
C LYS A 182 -12.74 -13.44 0.51
N GLU A 183 -12.65 -14.75 0.26
CA GLU A 183 -11.61 -15.60 0.86
C GLU A 183 -10.35 -15.78 -0.01
N TYR A 184 -10.32 -15.37 -1.29
CA TYR A 184 -9.31 -15.83 -2.22
C TYR A 184 -8.32 -14.78 -2.74
N ALA A 185 -8.54 -13.50 -2.54
CA ALA A 185 -7.66 -12.48 -3.10
C ALA A 185 -6.58 -12.06 -2.10
N ARG A 186 -5.35 -12.50 -2.33
CA ARG A 186 -4.22 -12.12 -1.47
C ARG A 186 -3.24 -11.15 -2.14
N ILE A 187 -3.05 -11.27 -3.45
CA ILE A 187 -2.14 -10.41 -4.20
C ILE A 187 -2.89 -9.83 -5.40
N CYS A 188 -2.97 -8.52 -5.46
CA CYS A 188 -3.78 -7.81 -6.44
C CYS A 188 -2.94 -6.74 -7.15
N SER A 189 -3.07 -6.65 -8.46
CA SER A 189 -2.61 -5.49 -9.22
C SER A 189 -3.83 -4.65 -9.59
N LEU A 190 -3.94 -3.46 -9.02
CA LEU A 190 -5.02 -2.54 -9.34
C LEU A 190 -4.62 -1.68 -10.54
N THR A 191 -5.47 -1.63 -11.53
CA THR A 191 -5.30 -0.78 -12.70
C THR A 191 -6.53 0.08 -12.92
N VAL A 192 -6.33 1.23 -13.54
CA VAL A 192 -7.43 2.12 -13.90
C VAL A 192 -7.93 1.72 -15.27
N ILE A 193 -9.21 1.43 -15.35
CA ILE A 193 -9.90 1.21 -16.61
C ILE A 193 -10.82 2.40 -16.86
N ASN A 194 -10.66 3.04 -18.01
CA ASN A 194 -11.60 4.03 -18.53
C ASN A 194 -12.14 3.54 -19.87
N LYS A 195 -13.12 4.27 -20.45
CA LYS A 195 -13.75 3.87 -21.73
C LYS A 195 -12.77 3.82 -22.91
N GLU A 196 -11.64 4.53 -22.82
CA GLU A 196 -10.67 4.66 -23.91
C GLU A 196 -9.61 3.54 -23.87
N ASN A 197 -9.31 3.03 -22.65
CA ASN A 197 -8.29 2.00 -22.42
C ASN A 197 -8.86 0.74 -21.75
N ALA A 198 -10.13 0.44 -21.97
CA ALA A 198 -10.70 -0.82 -21.52
C ALA A 198 -9.90 -1.98 -22.12
N LEU A 199 -9.36 -2.83 -21.25
CA LEU A 199 -8.61 -4.01 -21.66
C LEU A 199 -9.56 -4.98 -22.38
N SER A 200 -9.08 -5.59 -23.46
CA SER A 200 -9.79 -6.70 -24.07
C SER A 200 -9.81 -7.90 -23.12
N MET A 201 -10.79 -8.81 -23.29
CA MET A 201 -10.84 -10.04 -22.47
C MET A 201 -9.55 -10.86 -22.60
N SER A 202 -8.92 -10.87 -23.79
CA SER A 202 -7.66 -11.55 -24.01
C SER A 202 -6.48 -10.94 -23.22
N GLU A 203 -6.48 -9.62 -23.00
CA GLU A 203 -5.48 -8.96 -22.15
C GLU A 203 -5.72 -9.24 -20.66
N LEU A 204 -6.98 -9.44 -20.27
CA LEU A 204 -7.33 -9.83 -18.90
C LEU A 204 -6.96 -11.28 -18.59
N GLU A 205 -6.98 -12.15 -19.60
CA GLU A 205 -6.61 -13.57 -19.49
C GLU A 205 -5.09 -13.80 -19.45
N GLN A 206 -4.27 -12.79 -19.79
CA GLN A 206 -2.82 -12.94 -19.67
C GLN A 206 -2.42 -13.12 -18.20
N PRO A 207 -1.61 -14.15 -17.88
CA PRO A 207 -1.19 -14.38 -16.52
C PRO A 207 -0.38 -13.17 -16.03
N LEU A 208 -0.88 -12.55 -14.99
CA LEU A 208 -0.11 -11.57 -14.22
C LEU A 208 0.81 -12.33 -13.29
N GLU A 209 1.94 -11.71 -12.94
CA GLU A 209 2.72 -12.12 -11.77
C GLU A 209 1.92 -12.06 -10.47
N ALA A 210 0.74 -11.46 -10.48
CA ALA A 210 -0.21 -11.42 -9.38
C ALA A 210 -1.30 -12.48 -9.57
N ASP A 211 -1.69 -13.17 -8.49
CA ASP A 211 -2.63 -14.28 -8.52
C ASP A 211 -4.07 -13.85 -8.88
N ILE A 212 -4.42 -12.55 -8.75
CA ILE A 212 -5.77 -12.04 -9.03
C ILE A 212 -5.72 -10.62 -9.59
N ARG A 213 -6.60 -10.34 -10.54
CA ARG A 213 -6.88 -9.01 -11.10
C ARG A 213 -8.24 -8.53 -10.62
N TYR A 214 -8.30 -7.27 -10.15
CA TYR A 214 -9.55 -6.54 -9.96
C TYR A 214 -9.67 -5.46 -11.04
N LEU A 215 -10.82 -5.45 -11.66
CA LEU A 215 -11.22 -4.46 -12.65
C LEU A 215 -12.05 -3.36 -12.00
#